data_c35f4ba27757077421461ed5663585eb
#
_entry.id   c35f4ba27757077421461ed5663585eb
#
_cell.length_a   1.000
_cell.length_b   1.000
_cell.length_c   1.000
_cell.angle_alpha   90.00
_cell.angle_beta   90.00
_cell.angle_gamma   90.00
#
_symmetry.space_group_name_H-M   'P 1'
#
loop_
_entity.id
_entity.type
_entity.pdbx_description
1 polymer ?
#
loop_
_entity_poly.entity_id
_entity_poly.type
_entity_poly.pdbx_seq_one_letter_code
_entity_poly.pdbx_strand_id
1 'polypeptide(L)'
;DRDSDNDGLADIDEAANGCDPLDFDSDDDEEWDSIELALGTDPAVASSSSRATGVYVVQLPHNRPASPANLKIPLRPFVENADFYLSMDNTGSMTTYFSTLQTGLVTAVQALTCTDLGTSCDADEQCPSNANCSVAGHCVAQTGQCAVNIYTGVAKWDTIDTFVNVISPQSSAASSVLALAGGGTGGGYEEAPTHAAACAVDGSKCLNNTKNCAASGVGCVGFRSDALKVYTHITDANEQCPMSQAARCAMFTPLGVGAEMLSRQIKVLSLYDEQDISGTGTAFDVADGLALGSATQRADGSRFVYQTSYTAVLNDLKTGAQQMFSQLPLTVSPLLREESGDAGAFGPFITRLVADSTLAGCSSATNAADGDNDGDPETYPGVLPGSKICWRMEFGTNATISPGTAAKFVRARLDLRSREAGTVDRRLLLIAIPPQVP
;
A
#
# COMPACT_ATOMS: atom_id res chain seq x y z
N ASP A 1 -35.22 -38.04 -1.29
CA ASP A 1 -35.26 -36.95 -0.33
C ASP A 1 -35.73 -35.70 -1.08
N ARG A 2 -36.62 -34.88 -0.47
CA ARG A 2 -37.18 -33.71 -1.12
C ARG A 2 -36.30 -32.49 -0.72
N ASP A 3 -36.05 -31.63 -1.63
CA ASP A 3 -35.42 -30.32 -1.50
C ASP A 3 -36.42 -29.33 -2.07
N SER A 4 -37.13 -28.61 -1.18
CA SER A 4 -38.34 -27.86 -1.56
C SER A 4 -38.06 -26.46 -2.11
N ASP A 5 -36.95 -25.82 -1.71
CA ASP A 5 -36.51 -24.48 -2.16
C ASP A 5 -35.39 -24.56 -3.20
N ASN A 6 -34.75 -25.74 -3.35
CA ASN A 6 -33.68 -26.06 -4.29
C ASN A 6 -32.37 -25.33 -3.95
N ASP A 7 -32.02 -25.27 -2.69
CA ASP A 7 -30.71 -24.77 -2.22
C ASP A 7 -29.64 -25.86 -2.24
N GLY A 8 -30.07 -27.16 -2.32
CA GLY A 8 -29.22 -28.34 -2.33
C GLY A 8 -29.13 -29.06 -0.99
N LEU A 9 -29.91 -28.66 0.02
CA LEU A 9 -30.13 -29.35 1.28
C LEU A 9 -31.50 -30.07 1.21
N ALA A 10 -31.65 -31.21 1.85
CA ALA A 10 -32.94 -31.90 1.87
C ALA A 10 -33.82 -31.42 3.04
N ASP A 11 -35.15 -31.34 2.84
CA ASP A 11 -36.14 -30.87 3.85
C ASP A 11 -35.91 -31.53 5.24
N ILE A 12 -35.46 -32.76 5.27
CA ILE A 12 -35.19 -33.48 6.53
C ILE A 12 -33.90 -33.00 7.23
N ASP A 13 -32.90 -32.65 6.41
CA ASP A 13 -31.62 -32.16 6.93
C ASP A 13 -31.74 -30.71 7.36
N GLU A 14 -32.55 -29.90 6.66
CA GLU A 14 -32.88 -28.52 7.04
C GLU A 14 -33.56 -28.50 8.41
N ALA A 15 -34.60 -29.31 8.57
CA ALA A 15 -35.31 -29.42 9.87
C ALA A 15 -34.36 -29.87 11.00
N ALA A 16 -33.34 -30.68 10.70
CA ALA A 16 -32.36 -31.11 11.69
C ALA A 16 -31.36 -30.00 12.07
N ASN A 17 -31.14 -29.02 11.19
CA ASN A 17 -30.24 -27.88 11.39
C ASN A 17 -30.98 -26.58 11.78
N GLY A 18 -32.32 -26.62 11.91
CA GLY A 18 -33.12 -25.47 12.35
C GLY A 18 -33.49 -24.51 11.21
N CYS A 19 -33.33 -24.94 9.95
CA CYS A 19 -33.67 -24.19 8.75
C CYS A 19 -35.15 -24.37 8.35
N ASP A 20 -35.66 -23.47 7.54
CA ASP A 20 -37.02 -23.55 6.93
C ASP A 20 -36.91 -24.25 5.57
N PRO A 21 -37.52 -25.45 5.37
CA PRO A 21 -37.47 -26.18 4.11
C PRO A 21 -38.11 -25.50 2.89
N LEU A 22 -38.58 -24.28 3.02
CA LEU A 22 -39.18 -23.48 1.96
C LEU A 22 -38.38 -22.20 1.67
N ASP A 23 -37.28 -21.96 2.43
CA ASP A 23 -36.47 -20.78 2.32
C ASP A 23 -35.00 -21.17 2.24
N PHE A 24 -34.38 -20.92 1.10
CA PHE A 24 -32.97 -21.25 0.82
C PHE A 24 -31.93 -20.46 1.65
N ASP A 25 -32.37 -19.47 2.43
CA ASP A 25 -31.57 -18.58 3.28
C ASP A 25 -32.42 -18.27 4.53
N SER A 26 -32.45 -19.24 5.47
CA SER A 26 -33.38 -19.27 6.61
C SER A 26 -33.26 -18.11 7.59
N ASP A 27 -32.12 -17.42 7.61
CA ASP A 27 -31.84 -16.30 8.51
C ASP A 27 -31.63 -14.94 7.82
N ASP A 28 -31.83 -14.90 6.48
CA ASP A 28 -31.80 -13.71 5.63
C ASP A 28 -30.42 -12.99 5.62
N ASP A 29 -29.28 -13.72 5.69
CA ASP A 29 -27.95 -13.12 5.70
C ASP A 29 -27.24 -13.07 4.33
N GLU A 30 -27.93 -13.49 3.27
CA GLU A 30 -27.47 -13.60 1.87
C GLU A 30 -26.60 -14.85 1.58
N GLU A 31 -26.45 -15.80 2.52
CA GLU A 31 -25.79 -17.09 2.31
C GLU A 31 -26.84 -18.22 2.36
N TRP A 32 -26.76 -19.21 1.48
CA TRP A 32 -27.71 -20.31 1.44
C TRP A 32 -27.38 -21.34 2.52
N ASP A 33 -28.41 -21.93 3.16
CA ASP A 33 -28.29 -22.89 4.25
C ASP A 33 -27.32 -24.04 3.93
N SER A 34 -27.41 -24.62 2.73
CA SER A 34 -26.51 -25.67 2.28
C SER A 34 -25.05 -25.23 2.17
N ILE A 35 -24.81 -23.97 1.82
CA ILE A 35 -23.48 -23.40 1.70
C ILE A 35 -22.89 -23.08 3.05
N GLU A 36 -23.71 -22.54 3.97
CA GLU A 36 -23.31 -22.28 5.33
C GLU A 36 -22.87 -23.56 6.05
N LEU A 37 -23.69 -24.64 5.96
CA LEU A 37 -23.29 -25.93 6.49
C LEU A 37 -21.97 -26.45 5.89
N ALA A 38 -21.75 -26.21 4.58
CA ALA A 38 -20.50 -26.62 3.93
C ALA A 38 -19.29 -25.78 4.35
N LEU A 39 -19.50 -24.53 4.78
CA LEU A 39 -18.48 -23.62 5.28
C LEU A 39 -18.30 -23.73 6.81
N GLY A 40 -19.28 -24.32 7.50
CA GLY A 40 -19.27 -24.52 8.96
C GLY A 40 -19.83 -23.32 9.73
N THR A 41 -20.65 -22.50 9.11
CA THR A 41 -21.47 -21.46 9.73
C THR A 41 -22.83 -22.05 10.16
N ASP A 42 -23.61 -21.28 10.92
CA ASP A 42 -24.91 -21.71 11.46
C ASP A 42 -26.04 -21.07 10.65
N PRO A 43 -26.77 -21.84 9.80
CA PRO A 43 -27.75 -21.33 8.85
C PRO A 43 -29.04 -20.77 9.48
N ALA A 44 -29.18 -20.84 10.79
CA ALA A 44 -30.30 -20.26 11.54
C ALA A 44 -29.89 -18.98 12.29
N VAL A 45 -28.67 -18.45 12.09
CA VAL A 45 -28.12 -17.34 12.88
C VAL A 45 -27.37 -16.36 11.99
N ALA A 46 -28.00 -15.33 11.47
CA ALA A 46 -27.45 -14.31 10.53
C ALA A 46 -26.12 -13.63 10.95
N SER A 47 -25.72 -13.72 12.20
CA SER A 47 -24.40 -13.27 12.65
C SER A 47 -23.29 -14.32 12.52
N SER A 48 -23.62 -15.53 12.10
CA SER A 48 -22.71 -16.63 11.88
C SER A 48 -22.26 -16.78 10.43
N SER A 49 -22.30 -15.73 9.64
CA SER A 49 -21.99 -15.75 8.21
C SER A 49 -20.50 -15.81 7.91
N SER A 50 -20.17 -16.29 6.73
CA SER A 50 -18.79 -16.23 6.20
C SER A 50 -18.29 -14.80 6.09
N ARG A 51 -19.20 -13.85 5.81
CA ARG A 51 -18.89 -12.41 5.77
C ARG A 51 -18.41 -11.87 7.12
N ALA A 52 -18.90 -12.42 8.23
CA ALA A 52 -18.44 -12.05 9.58
C ALA A 52 -16.95 -12.40 9.80
N THR A 53 -16.42 -13.34 9.02
CA THR A 53 -14.99 -13.72 8.99
C THR A 53 -14.22 -13.07 7.83
N GLY A 54 -14.85 -12.18 7.04
CA GLY A 54 -14.25 -11.46 5.93
C GLY A 54 -14.15 -12.25 4.63
N VAL A 55 -14.88 -13.38 4.55
CA VAL A 55 -15.04 -14.17 3.34
C VAL A 55 -16.33 -13.75 2.64
N TYR A 56 -16.24 -13.34 1.38
CA TYR A 56 -17.37 -12.89 0.60
C TYR A 56 -17.83 -14.00 -0.33
N VAL A 57 -19.03 -14.54 -0.09
CA VAL A 57 -19.59 -15.68 -0.81
C VAL A 57 -20.65 -15.20 -1.79
N VAL A 58 -20.67 -15.81 -2.99
CA VAL A 58 -21.76 -15.73 -3.95
C VAL A 58 -22.16 -17.15 -4.34
N GLN A 59 -23.44 -17.48 -4.20
CA GLN A 59 -23.97 -18.75 -4.68
C GLN A 59 -24.24 -18.63 -6.18
N LEU A 60 -23.65 -19.52 -6.97
CA LEU A 60 -23.78 -19.52 -8.42
C LEU A 60 -24.29 -20.88 -8.95
N PRO A 61 -25.58 -21.16 -8.75
CA PRO A 61 -26.15 -22.42 -9.15
C PRO A 61 -26.04 -22.65 -10.64
N HIS A 62 -25.96 -23.91 -11.08
CA HIS A 62 -25.83 -24.26 -12.51
C HIS A 62 -27.06 -23.79 -13.30
N ASN A 63 -26.80 -22.98 -14.37
CA ASN A 63 -27.81 -22.40 -15.24
C ASN A 63 -28.88 -21.51 -14.52
N ARG A 64 -28.57 -20.97 -13.36
CA ARG A 64 -29.43 -20.04 -12.64
C ARG A 64 -28.68 -18.72 -12.38
N PRO A 65 -29.38 -17.62 -12.05
CA PRO A 65 -28.75 -16.37 -11.62
C PRO A 65 -27.94 -16.56 -10.33
N ALA A 66 -26.99 -15.67 -10.11
CA ALA A 66 -26.23 -15.58 -8.88
C ALA A 66 -27.12 -15.09 -7.71
N SER A 67 -26.83 -15.56 -6.51
CA SER A 67 -27.37 -15.07 -5.25
C SER A 67 -26.23 -14.77 -4.28
N PRO A 68 -26.13 -13.55 -3.74
CA PRO A 68 -26.82 -12.35 -4.21
C PRO A 68 -26.44 -11.99 -5.66
N ALA A 69 -27.27 -11.23 -6.35
CA ALA A 69 -27.03 -10.83 -7.75
C ALA A 69 -25.74 -9.99 -7.90
N ASN A 70 -25.26 -9.38 -6.84
CA ASN A 70 -23.99 -8.68 -6.76
C ASN A 70 -23.41 -8.70 -5.35
N LEU A 71 -22.10 -8.76 -5.25
CA LEU A 71 -21.37 -8.57 -3.99
C LEU A 71 -20.93 -7.12 -3.83
N LYS A 72 -21.14 -6.56 -2.64
CA LYS A 72 -20.59 -5.26 -2.24
C LYS A 72 -19.41 -5.50 -1.30
N ILE A 73 -18.22 -5.13 -1.72
CA ILE A 73 -16.96 -5.47 -1.05
C ILE A 73 -16.31 -4.20 -0.51
N PRO A 74 -16.32 -3.98 0.80
CA PRO A 74 -15.61 -2.89 1.43
C PRO A 74 -14.14 -3.23 1.64
N LEU A 75 -13.27 -2.26 1.37
CA LEU A 75 -11.82 -2.34 1.61
C LEU A 75 -11.34 -1.05 2.28
N ARG A 76 -10.24 -1.14 3.03
CA ARG A 76 -9.62 0.00 3.72
C ARG A 76 -8.12 0.00 3.44
N PRO A 77 -7.62 0.85 2.52
CA PRO A 77 -6.21 0.89 2.23
C PRO A 77 -5.40 1.34 3.44
N PHE A 78 -4.29 0.67 3.70
CA PHE A 78 -3.25 1.11 4.63
C PHE A 78 -1.86 0.76 4.08
N VAL A 79 -0.82 1.41 4.57
CA VAL A 79 0.54 1.19 4.07
C VAL A 79 1.11 -0.08 4.67
N GLU A 80 1.23 -1.14 3.86
CA GLU A 80 1.84 -2.41 4.26
C GLU A 80 3.37 -2.30 4.30
N ASN A 81 3.94 -1.88 3.18
CA ASN A 81 5.38 -1.82 2.98
C ASN A 81 5.83 -0.38 2.73
N ALA A 82 6.88 0.07 3.41
CA ALA A 82 7.49 1.37 3.18
C ALA A 82 9.02 1.26 3.15
N ASP A 83 9.64 1.95 2.20
CA ASP A 83 11.08 2.08 2.07
C ASP A 83 11.47 3.54 2.25
N PHE A 84 12.17 3.85 3.33
CA PHE A 84 12.75 5.17 3.60
C PHE A 84 14.21 5.16 3.21
N TYR A 85 14.58 5.98 2.22
CA TYR A 85 15.94 6.14 1.79
C TYR A 85 16.48 7.49 2.22
N LEU A 86 17.33 7.49 3.23
CA LEU A 86 17.95 8.68 3.81
C LEU A 86 19.09 9.16 2.89
N SER A 87 18.83 10.21 2.14
CA SER A 87 19.81 10.89 1.30
C SER A 87 20.42 12.04 2.10
N MET A 88 21.61 11.80 2.63
CA MET A 88 22.27 12.65 3.60
C MET A 88 23.35 13.50 2.94
N ASP A 89 23.23 14.80 3.13
CA ASP A 89 24.36 15.69 2.98
C ASP A 89 25.49 15.27 3.93
N ASN A 90 26.70 15.11 3.40
CA ASN A 90 27.85 14.61 4.14
C ASN A 90 28.84 15.70 4.54
N THR A 91 28.51 16.97 4.37
CA THR A 91 29.37 18.09 4.75
C THR A 91 29.59 18.19 6.26
N GLY A 92 30.60 18.97 6.66
CA GLY A 92 30.99 19.08 8.08
C GLY A 92 29.92 19.66 8.99
N SER A 93 29.05 20.54 8.49
CA SER A 93 27.89 21.11 9.18
C SER A 93 26.90 20.02 9.64
N MET A 94 26.77 18.93 8.87
CA MET A 94 25.86 17.83 9.14
C MET A 94 26.34 16.82 10.19
N THR A 95 27.54 16.96 10.76
CA THR A 95 28.12 16.00 11.73
C THR A 95 27.17 15.66 12.87
N THR A 96 26.49 16.67 13.43
CA THR A 96 25.56 16.47 14.55
C THR A 96 24.28 15.77 14.11
N TYR A 97 23.80 16.01 12.88
CA TYR A 97 22.65 15.28 12.29
C TYR A 97 22.93 13.79 12.18
N PHE A 98 24.12 13.42 11.64
CA PHE A 98 24.54 12.02 11.58
C PHE A 98 24.57 11.36 12.95
N SER A 99 25.15 12.04 13.94
CA SER A 99 25.21 11.55 15.32
C SER A 99 23.81 11.34 15.93
N THR A 100 22.91 12.29 15.71
CA THR A 100 21.53 12.20 16.20
C THR A 100 20.78 11.05 15.55
N LEU A 101 20.88 10.90 14.22
CA LEU A 101 20.24 9.79 13.49
C LEU A 101 20.83 8.45 13.90
N GLN A 102 22.15 8.35 14.08
CA GLN A 102 22.79 7.10 14.56
C GLN A 102 22.23 6.64 15.90
N THR A 103 21.97 7.56 16.81
CA THR A 103 21.51 7.21 18.17
C THR A 103 20.01 6.86 18.23
N GLY A 104 19.19 7.38 17.32
CA GLY A 104 17.73 7.30 17.42
C GLY A 104 17.00 6.61 16.28
N LEU A 105 17.65 6.33 15.15
CA LEU A 105 16.94 5.81 13.95
C LEU A 105 16.22 4.48 14.20
N VAL A 106 16.87 3.54 14.91
CA VAL A 106 16.25 2.23 15.23
C VAL A 106 14.96 2.42 16.03
N THR A 107 15.00 3.27 17.06
CA THR A 107 13.82 3.56 17.89
C THR A 107 12.73 4.27 17.09
N ALA A 108 13.11 5.19 16.20
CA ALA A 108 12.17 5.88 15.32
C ALA A 108 11.48 4.91 14.37
N VAL A 109 12.20 3.99 13.73
CA VAL A 109 11.65 2.96 12.84
C VAL A 109 10.73 2.01 13.61
N GLN A 110 11.14 1.56 14.81
CA GLN A 110 10.28 0.73 15.67
C GLN A 110 8.96 1.41 16.03
N ALA A 111 9.00 2.73 16.31
CA ALA A 111 7.80 3.50 16.62
C ALA A 111 6.89 3.76 15.39
N LEU A 112 7.40 3.56 14.18
CA LEU A 112 6.68 3.65 12.92
C LEU A 112 6.15 2.30 12.43
N THR A 113 6.64 1.19 13.00
CA THR A 113 6.20 -0.17 12.64
C THR A 113 4.93 -0.53 13.41
N CYS A 114 3.92 -1.04 12.70
CA CYS A 114 2.69 -1.51 13.33
C CYS A 114 2.97 -2.69 14.27
N THR A 115 2.28 -2.73 15.41
CA THR A 115 2.43 -3.83 16.37
C THR A 115 1.71 -5.07 15.87
N ASP A 116 2.41 -6.18 15.68
CA ASP A 116 1.83 -7.49 15.44
C ASP A 116 1.16 -8.00 16.73
N LEU A 117 -0.11 -8.36 16.64
CA LEU A 117 -0.91 -8.87 17.76
C LEU A 117 -0.79 -10.40 17.93
N GLY A 118 -0.04 -11.08 17.03
CA GLY A 118 0.19 -12.52 17.07
C GLY A 118 -1.02 -13.37 16.70
N THR A 119 -2.11 -12.76 16.23
CA THR A 119 -3.31 -13.47 15.78
C THR A 119 -3.26 -13.63 14.26
N SER A 120 -3.41 -14.85 13.76
CA SER A 120 -3.53 -15.10 12.31
C SER A 120 -4.89 -14.65 11.79
N CYS A 121 -4.92 -14.18 10.54
CA CYS A 121 -6.13 -13.70 9.89
C CYS A 121 -6.02 -13.85 8.36
N ASP A 122 -7.18 -13.87 7.71
CA ASP A 122 -7.31 -13.79 6.26
C ASP A 122 -8.01 -12.48 5.83
N ALA A 123 -8.67 -11.79 6.77
CA ALA A 123 -9.37 -10.53 6.55
C ALA A 123 -9.43 -9.68 7.84
N ASP A 124 -9.74 -8.37 7.66
CA ASP A 124 -9.81 -7.39 8.76
C ASP A 124 -10.85 -7.74 9.82
N GLU A 125 -11.96 -8.35 9.39
CA GLU A 125 -13.09 -8.74 10.25
C GLU A 125 -12.71 -9.76 11.32
N GLN A 126 -11.64 -10.53 11.09
CA GLN A 126 -11.09 -11.50 12.05
C GLN A 126 -10.21 -10.83 13.11
N CYS A 127 -9.87 -9.56 12.92
CA CYS A 127 -9.01 -8.81 13.83
C CYS A 127 -9.83 -7.97 14.83
N PRO A 128 -9.25 -7.60 15.99
CA PRO A 128 -9.85 -6.63 16.88
C PRO A 128 -10.22 -5.31 16.16
N SER A 129 -11.21 -4.58 16.66
CA SER A 129 -11.75 -3.38 16.01
C SER A 129 -10.76 -2.25 15.73
N ASN A 130 -9.57 -2.29 16.34
CA ASN A 130 -8.48 -1.34 16.15
C ASN A 130 -7.26 -1.96 15.43
N ALA A 131 -7.48 -3.07 14.73
CA ALA A 131 -6.45 -3.78 13.99
C ALA A 131 -6.95 -4.12 12.58
N ASN A 132 -6.00 -4.34 11.66
CA ASN A 132 -6.26 -4.80 10.32
C ASN A 132 -5.47 -6.09 10.06
N CYS A 133 -5.93 -6.90 9.13
CA CYS A 133 -5.23 -8.07 8.67
C CYS A 133 -4.15 -7.66 7.67
N SER A 134 -2.90 -7.88 8.02
CA SER A 134 -1.77 -7.62 7.11
C SER A 134 -1.77 -8.59 5.92
N VAL A 135 -1.11 -8.20 4.84
CA VAL A 135 -0.89 -9.08 3.68
C VAL A 135 -0.12 -10.36 4.05
N ALA A 136 0.60 -10.35 5.16
CA ALA A 136 1.28 -11.53 5.71
C ALA A 136 0.34 -12.48 6.49
N GLY A 137 -0.93 -12.11 6.70
CA GLY A 137 -1.90 -12.93 7.40
C GLY A 137 -1.83 -12.84 8.94
N HIS A 138 -1.45 -11.67 9.46
CA HIS A 138 -1.41 -11.38 10.90
C HIS A 138 -2.17 -10.10 11.22
N CYS A 139 -2.94 -10.11 12.31
CA CYS A 139 -3.57 -8.91 12.82
C CYS A 139 -2.52 -7.93 13.34
N VAL A 140 -2.50 -6.73 12.80
CA VAL A 140 -1.59 -5.66 13.21
C VAL A 140 -2.39 -4.50 13.76
N ALA A 141 -1.95 -3.97 14.91
CA ALA A 141 -2.58 -2.81 15.51
C ALA A 141 -2.47 -1.60 14.56
N GLN A 142 -3.62 -1.04 14.18
CA GLN A 142 -3.68 0.01 13.18
C GLN A 142 -3.97 1.35 13.84
N THR A 143 -2.92 2.16 14.01
CA THR A 143 -3.04 3.54 14.50
C THR A 143 -3.28 4.54 13.37
N GLY A 144 -3.28 4.08 12.11
CA GLY A 144 -3.33 4.94 10.91
C GLY A 144 -2.02 5.69 10.63
N GLN A 145 -0.99 5.46 11.46
CA GLN A 145 0.30 6.17 11.39
C GLN A 145 1.50 5.22 11.43
N CYS A 146 1.30 3.96 11.08
CA CYS A 146 2.35 2.94 11.02
C CYS A 146 2.30 2.17 9.69
N ALA A 147 3.39 1.49 9.36
CA ALA A 147 3.46 0.51 8.28
C ALA A 147 3.93 -0.85 8.83
N VAL A 148 3.54 -1.94 8.18
CA VAL A 148 3.85 -3.30 8.68
C VAL A 148 5.33 -3.60 8.52
N ASN A 149 5.89 -3.33 7.33
CA ASN A 149 7.29 -3.63 7.00
C ASN A 149 8.01 -2.37 6.53
N ILE A 150 8.88 -1.83 7.36
CA ILE A 150 9.70 -0.66 7.05
C ILE A 150 11.13 -1.09 6.74
N TYR A 151 11.59 -0.74 5.53
CA TYR A 151 12.98 -0.86 5.13
C TYR A 151 13.64 0.51 5.13
N THR A 152 14.91 0.57 5.50
CA THR A 152 15.69 1.81 5.48
C THR A 152 16.97 1.63 4.67
N GLY A 153 17.37 2.68 3.96
CA GLY A 153 18.62 2.77 3.22
C GLY A 153 19.29 4.13 3.41
N VAL A 154 20.52 4.26 2.99
CA VAL A 154 21.33 5.48 3.21
C VAL A 154 22.19 5.78 1.98
N ALA A 155 22.15 7.02 1.52
CA ALA A 155 23.18 7.64 0.69
C ALA A 155 23.89 8.73 1.44
N LYS A 156 25.12 9.01 0.99
CA LYS A 156 25.94 10.17 1.38
C LYS A 156 26.37 10.92 0.13
N TRP A 157 26.35 12.23 0.21
CA TRP A 157 26.82 13.11 -0.86
C TRP A 157 27.32 14.43 -0.23
N ASP A 158 28.22 15.13 -0.90
CA ASP A 158 28.64 16.48 -0.54
C ASP A 158 28.70 17.40 -1.74
N THR A 159 29.33 16.98 -2.81
CA THR A 159 29.43 17.76 -4.06
C THR A 159 28.75 17.04 -5.23
N ILE A 160 28.67 17.69 -6.38
CA ILE A 160 28.03 17.16 -7.62
C ILE A 160 28.52 15.77 -8.04
N ASP A 161 29.75 15.39 -7.66
CA ASP A 161 30.39 14.13 -8.11
C ASP A 161 30.49 13.07 -6.99
N THR A 162 29.87 13.27 -5.84
CA THR A 162 30.17 12.47 -4.63
C THR A 162 29.05 11.57 -4.15
N PHE A 163 27.90 11.52 -4.84
CA PHE A 163 26.81 10.61 -4.44
C PHE A 163 27.28 9.17 -4.35
N VAL A 164 27.04 8.54 -3.20
CA VAL A 164 27.29 7.11 -2.96
C VAL A 164 26.08 6.48 -2.29
N ASN A 165 25.47 5.49 -2.94
CA ASN A 165 24.54 4.58 -2.29
C ASN A 165 25.34 3.71 -1.31
N VAL A 166 25.26 4.03 0.00
CA VAL A 166 26.00 3.30 1.03
C VAL A 166 25.32 1.98 1.32
N ILE A 167 23.99 2.00 1.44
CA ILE A 167 23.17 0.81 1.62
C ILE A 167 21.76 1.03 1.03
N SER A 168 21.33 0.09 0.21
CA SER A 168 19.96 0.05 -0.34
C SER A 168 18.94 -0.26 0.76
N PRO A 169 17.64 0.08 0.58
CA PRO A 169 16.61 -0.23 1.56
C PRO A 169 16.60 -1.71 1.96
N GLN A 170 16.65 -1.95 3.27
CA GLN A 170 16.65 -3.28 3.88
C GLN A 170 15.94 -3.28 5.23
N SER A 171 15.52 -4.45 5.70
CA SER A 171 14.71 -4.63 6.91
C SER A 171 15.42 -4.22 8.22
N SER A 172 16.76 -4.24 8.23
CA SER A 172 17.54 -3.89 9.43
C SER A 172 17.86 -2.41 9.50
N ALA A 173 17.13 -1.65 10.30
CA ALA A 173 17.46 -0.25 10.61
C ALA A 173 18.86 -0.10 11.25
N ALA A 174 19.32 -1.12 11.99
CA ALA A 174 20.67 -1.14 12.55
C ALA A 174 21.77 -1.09 11.48
N SER A 175 21.56 -1.70 10.30
CA SER A 175 22.48 -1.61 9.17
C SER A 175 22.55 -0.19 8.61
N SER A 176 21.41 0.52 8.56
CA SER A 176 21.38 1.93 8.16
C SER A 176 22.11 2.81 9.19
N VAL A 177 22.00 2.52 10.48
CA VAL A 177 22.79 3.19 11.52
C VAL A 177 24.29 3.01 11.29
N LEU A 178 24.74 1.80 10.97
CA LEU A 178 26.14 1.54 10.61
C LEU A 178 26.55 2.29 9.33
N ALA A 179 25.66 2.39 8.35
CA ALA A 179 25.92 3.15 7.13
C ALA A 179 26.03 4.66 7.36
N LEU A 180 25.41 5.20 8.41
CA LEU A 180 25.56 6.61 8.83
C LEU A 180 26.92 6.89 9.47
N ALA A 181 27.63 5.87 9.95
CA ALA A 181 28.93 6.06 10.64
C ALA A 181 29.96 6.79 9.75
N GLY A 182 30.72 7.68 10.37
CA GLY A 182 31.72 8.50 9.69
C GLY A 182 31.12 9.53 8.71
N GLY A 183 29.84 9.85 8.81
CA GLY A 183 29.22 10.94 8.07
C GLY A 183 29.50 12.32 8.69
N GLY A 184 29.23 13.36 7.90
CA GLY A 184 29.53 14.74 8.30
C GLY A 184 31.04 15.07 8.31
N THR A 185 31.80 14.43 7.45
CA THR A 185 33.27 14.60 7.36
C THR A 185 33.73 15.14 6.02
N GLY A 186 32.80 15.36 5.07
CA GLY A 186 33.07 15.98 3.78
C GLY A 186 33.55 17.42 3.95
N GLY A 187 34.44 17.85 3.05
CA GLY A 187 35.01 19.20 3.07
C GLY A 187 34.51 20.10 1.93
N GLY A 188 33.43 19.71 1.29
CA GLY A 188 32.85 20.45 0.16
C GLY A 188 32.14 21.73 0.59
N TYR A 189 32.35 22.81 -0.18
CA TYR A 189 31.55 24.03 -0.09
C TYR A 189 30.58 24.15 -1.27
N GLU A 190 30.38 23.04 -2.04
CA GLU A 190 29.69 23.03 -3.32
C GLU A 190 28.61 21.94 -3.29
N GLU A 191 27.69 22.08 -2.37
CA GLU A 191 26.65 21.08 -2.09
C GLU A 191 25.60 21.01 -3.21
N ALA A 192 25.32 19.79 -3.67
CA ALA A 192 24.49 19.55 -4.86
C ALA A 192 23.32 18.57 -4.59
N PRO A 193 22.35 18.98 -3.75
CA PRO A 193 21.22 18.13 -3.36
C PRO A 193 20.38 17.66 -4.54
N THR A 194 20.16 18.49 -5.55
CA THR A 194 19.41 18.13 -6.77
C THR A 194 20.11 17.04 -7.58
N HIS A 195 21.45 17.08 -7.67
CA HIS A 195 22.23 16.03 -8.33
C HIS A 195 22.19 14.71 -7.57
N ALA A 196 22.28 14.78 -6.25
CA ALA A 196 22.13 13.59 -5.39
C ALA A 196 20.77 12.93 -5.59
N ALA A 197 19.72 13.73 -5.65
CA ALA A 197 18.37 13.25 -5.94
C ALA A 197 18.25 12.63 -7.34
N ALA A 198 18.81 13.29 -8.37
CA ALA A 198 18.83 12.77 -9.75
C ALA A 198 19.57 11.43 -9.84
N CYS A 199 20.72 11.31 -9.16
CA CYS A 199 21.50 10.10 -9.10
C CYS A 199 20.76 8.97 -8.36
N ALA A 200 20.09 9.26 -7.26
CA ALA A 200 19.29 8.28 -6.53
C ALA A 200 18.17 7.66 -7.37
N VAL A 201 17.54 8.48 -8.21
CA VAL A 201 16.48 8.06 -9.13
C VAL A 201 17.02 7.28 -10.31
N ASP A 202 18.12 7.73 -10.88
CA ASP A 202 18.72 7.13 -12.08
C ASP A 202 20.25 7.18 -12.02
N GLY A 203 20.86 6.01 -11.80
CA GLY A 203 22.31 5.89 -11.71
C GLY A 203 23.08 6.30 -12.98
N SER A 204 22.43 6.43 -14.12
CA SER A 204 23.07 6.96 -15.33
C SER A 204 23.37 8.47 -15.23
N LYS A 205 22.68 9.16 -14.31
CA LYS A 205 22.87 10.59 -14.01
C LYS A 205 23.97 10.85 -13.00
N CYS A 206 24.45 9.82 -12.31
CA CYS A 206 25.59 9.95 -11.42
C CYS A 206 26.86 10.24 -12.21
N LEU A 207 27.56 11.27 -11.80
CA LEU A 207 28.79 11.70 -12.48
C LEU A 207 30.03 10.95 -11.98
N ASN A 208 29.93 10.25 -10.85
CA ASN A 208 31.00 9.43 -10.29
C ASN A 208 30.86 7.94 -10.67
N ASN A 209 31.97 7.22 -10.63
CA ASN A 209 32.02 5.77 -10.86
C ASN A 209 31.76 4.95 -9.58
N THR A 210 31.67 5.58 -8.42
CA THR A 210 31.54 4.93 -7.09
C THR A 210 30.13 4.95 -6.55
N LYS A 211 29.14 5.24 -7.38
CA LYS A 211 27.72 5.38 -7.03
C LYS A 211 27.08 4.17 -6.34
N ASN A 212 27.61 2.96 -6.56
CA ASN A 212 27.14 1.70 -5.96
C ASN A 212 25.61 1.48 -6.09
N CYS A 213 25.07 1.67 -7.30
CA CYS A 213 23.65 1.40 -7.52
C CYS A 213 23.29 -0.05 -7.19
N ALA A 214 22.09 -0.24 -6.65
CA ALA A 214 21.54 -1.57 -6.39
C ALA A 214 21.44 -2.39 -7.68
N ALA A 215 21.61 -3.69 -7.58
CA ALA A 215 21.50 -4.61 -8.72
C ALA A 215 20.06 -4.81 -9.18
N SER A 216 19.08 -4.47 -8.34
CA SER A 216 17.65 -4.64 -8.61
C SER A 216 16.82 -3.62 -7.85
N GLY A 217 15.53 -3.53 -8.17
CA GLY A 217 14.61 -2.58 -7.56
C GLY A 217 14.41 -1.31 -8.38
N VAL A 218 13.74 -0.32 -7.81
CA VAL A 218 13.40 0.94 -8.45
C VAL A 218 14.45 2.01 -8.12
N GLY A 219 14.96 2.66 -9.15
CA GLY A 219 16.03 3.67 -9.01
C GLY A 219 17.41 3.07 -8.78
N CYS A 220 18.43 3.93 -8.75
CA CYS A 220 19.79 3.52 -8.38
C CYS A 220 19.87 2.94 -6.97
N VAL A 221 18.99 3.42 -6.10
CA VAL A 221 18.96 3.03 -4.69
C VAL A 221 18.29 1.68 -4.44
N GLY A 222 17.47 1.16 -5.38
CA GLY A 222 16.90 -0.18 -5.31
C GLY A 222 15.69 -0.29 -4.37
N PHE A 223 14.74 0.64 -4.43
CA PHE A 223 13.46 0.52 -3.71
C PHE A 223 12.70 -0.74 -4.12
N ARG A 224 11.96 -1.35 -3.18
CA ARG A 224 11.02 -2.43 -3.48
C ARG A 224 9.87 -1.90 -4.36
N SER A 225 9.46 -2.68 -5.36
CA SER A 225 8.39 -2.29 -6.30
C SER A 225 7.02 -2.21 -5.63
N ASP A 226 6.81 -3.02 -4.59
CA ASP A 226 5.55 -3.18 -3.84
C ASP A 226 5.51 -2.39 -2.52
N ALA A 227 6.41 -1.43 -2.35
CA ALA A 227 6.48 -0.56 -1.18
C ALA A 227 6.17 0.91 -1.53
N LEU A 228 5.71 1.66 -0.53
CA LEU A 228 5.75 3.12 -0.56
C LEU A 228 7.23 3.55 -0.56
N LYS A 229 7.69 4.08 -1.69
CA LYS A 229 9.08 4.49 -1.92
C LYS A 229 9.25 5.93 -1.49
N VAL A 230 10.01 6.17 -0.42
CA VAL A 230 10.23 7.50 0.14
C VAL A 230 11.70 7.89 0.03
N TYR A 231 11.99 8.84 -0.85
CA TYR A 231 13.27 9.54 -0.86
C TYR A 231 13.24 10.59 0.24
N THR A 232 14.02 10.35 1.28
CA THR A 232 14.13 11.27 2.42
C THR A 232 15.33 12.16 2.21
N HIS A 233 15.07 13.42 1.83
CA HIS A 233 16.07 14.42 1.59
C HIS A 233 16.43 15.12 2.91
N ILE A 234 17.72 15.11 3.29
CA ILE A 234 18.20 15.71 4.56
C ILE A 234 19.45 16.53 4.28
N THR A 235 19.35 17.86 4.43
CA THR A 235 20.43 18.83 4.18
C THR A 235 20.23 20.10 5.00
N ASP A 236 21.31 20.83 5.24
CA ASP A 236 21.30 22.19 5.79
C ASP A 236 21.71 23.25 4.75
N ALA A 237 21.84 22.86 3.49
CA ALA A 237 22.28 23.73 2.40
C ALA A 237 21.33 23.78 1.20
N ASN A 238 21.40 24.90 0.50
CA ASN A 238 20.79 25.08 -0.82
C ASN A 238 21.68 24.50 -1.95
N GLU A 239 21.23 24.62 -3.21
CA GLU A 239 22.04 24.20 -4.36
C GLU A 239 23.25 25.14 -4.52
N GLN A 240 24.44 24.63 -4.25
CA GLN A 240 25.72 25.37 -4.35
C GLN A 240 26.51 24.82 -5.52
N CYS A 241 26.52 25.58 -6.61
CA CYS A 241 27.17 25.12 -7.83
C CYS A 241 28.41 25.96 -8.15
N PRO A 242 29.59 25.33 -8.30
CA PRO A 242 30.77 26.05 -8.71
C PRO A 242 30.58 26.66 -10.12
N MET A 243 31.08 27.88 -10.32
CA MET A 243 31.04 28.53 -11.64
C MET A 243 31.71 27.67 -12.75
N SER A 244 32.73 26.89 -12.38
CA SER A 244 33.41 25.95 -13.28
C SER A 244 32.52 24.79 -13.73
N GLN A 245 31.42 24.53 -13.02
CA GLN A 245 30.48 23.43 -13.29
C GLN A 245 29.04 23.91 -13.53
N ALA A 246 28.80 25.22 -13.71
CA ALA A 246 27.49 25.81 -13.85
C ALA A 246 26.60 25.13 -14.91
N ALA A 247 27.17 24.69 -16.03
CA ALA A 247 26.44 23.95 -17.06
C ALA A 247 26.00 22.57 -16.60
N ARG A 248 26.73 21.92 -15.70
CA ARG A 248 26.39 20.60 -15.13
C ARG A 248 25.28 20.72 -14.08
N CYS A 249 25.35 21.74 -13.24
CA CYS A 249 24.29 22.02 -12.26
C CYS A 249 22.97 22.38 -12.92
N ALA A 250 23.04 23.15 -14.02
CA ALA A 250 21.85 23.51 -14.79
C ALA A 250 21.17 22.32 -15.52
N MET A 251 21.79 21.13 -15.53
CA MET A 251 21.21 19.93 -16.14
C MET A 251 19.98 19.42 -15.40
N PHE A 252 19.90 19.64 -14.10
CA PHE A 252 18.81 19.15 -13.26
C PHE A 252 18.18 20.30 -12.47
N THR A 253 16.86 20.36 -12.50
CA THR A 253 16.08 21.24 -11.62
C THR A 253 15.36 20.39 -10.58
N PRO A 254 15.14 20.87 -9.35
CA PRO A 254 14.39 20.14 -8.34
C PRO A 254 13.02 19.63 -8.85
N LEU A 255 12.29 20.50 -9.56
CA LEU A 255 10.99 20.15 -10.18
C LEU A 255 11.14 19.04 -11.23
N GLY A 256 12.16 19.11 -12.10
CA GLY A 256 12.40 18.10 -13.13
C GLY A 256 12.79 16.73 -12.55
N VAL A 257 13.64 16.72 -11.53
CA VAL A 257 14.00 15.48 -10.81
C VAL A 257 12.79 14.92 -10.06
N GLY A 258 11.99 15.77 -9.44
CA GLY A 258 10.71 15.37 -8.82
C GLY A 258 9.75 14.73 -9.83
N ALA A 259 9.63 15.28 -11.05
CA ALA A 259 8.79 14.70 -12.11
C ALA A 259 9.27 13.29 -12.51
N GLU A 260 10.58 13.05 -12.52
CA GLU A 260 11.12 11.71 -12.75
C GLU A 260 10.85 10.77 -11.56
N MET A 261 10.93 11.26 -10.33
CA MET A 261 10.50 10.52 -9.14
C MET A 261 9.02 10.10 -9.26
N LEU A 262 8.15 11.01 -9.71
CA LEU A 262 6.74 10.71 -9.97
C LEU A 262 6.57 9.55 -10.96
N SER A 263 7.31 9.56 -12.07
CA SER A 263 7.23 8.49 -13.07
C SER A 263 7.58 7.10 -12.51
N ARG A 264 8.38 7.05 -11.45
CA ARG A 264 8.80 5.83 -10.74
C ARG A 264 8.04 5.60 -9.44
N GLN A 265 7.03 6.43 -9.15
CA GLN A 265 6.24 6.41 -7.91
C GLN A 265 7.10 6.58 -6.64
N ILE A 266 8.16 7.36 -6.72
CA ILE A 266 9.00 7.73 -5.58
C ILE A 266 8.43 9.02 -4.99
N LYS A 267 8.10 8.99 -3.72
CA LYS A 267 7.62 10.12 -2.94
C LYS A 267 8.77 10.80 -2.21
N VAL A 268 8.58 12.05 -1.82
CA VAL A 268 9.63 12.87 -1.18
C VAL A 268 9.20 13.28 0.23
N LEU A 269 10.06 13.01 1.20
CA LEU A 269 10.01 13.59 2.53
C LEU A 269 11.27 14.43 2.70
N SER A 270 11.13 15.74 2.86
CA SER A 270 12.28 16.63 3.00
C SER A 270 12.40 17.19 4.39
N LEU A 271 13.59 17.10 4.96
CA LEU A 271 13.99 17.68 6.22
C LEU A 271 15.17 18.63 5.93
N TYR A 272 14.95 19.93 6.02
CA TYR A 272 15.95 20.94 5.68
C TYR A 272 16.21 21.89 6.85
N ASP A 273 17.44 22.36 6.95
CA ASP A 273 17.83 23.46 7.84
C ASP A 273 18.42 24.59 6.99
N GLU A 274 18.10 25.83 7.28
CA GLU A 274 18.59 26.98 6.53
C GLU A 274 19.79 27.61 7.21
N GLN A 275 20.82 26.83 7.49
CA GLN A 275 22.04 27.37 8.11
C GLN A 275 23.03 27.94 7.10
N ASP A 276 23.11 27.39 5.90
CA ASP A 276 23.95 27.91 4.82
C ASP A 276 23.10 28.46 3.66
N ILE A 277 23.24 29.76 3.41
CA ILE A 277 22.55 30.51 2.35
C ILE A 277 23.51 30.99 1.25
N SER A 278 24.67 30.37 1.10
CA SER A 278 25.73 30.86 0.20
C SER A 278 25.54 30.51 -1.28
N GLY A 279 24.45 29.88 -1.69
CA GLY A 279 24.20 29.48 -3.08
C GLY A 279 23.10 30.30 -3.79
N THR A 280 22.41 29.67 -4.73
CA THR A 280 21.22 30.20 -5.42
C THR A 280 19.95 29.54 -4.90
N GLY A 281 18.97 30.33 -4.50
CA GLY A 281 17.75 29.85 -3.87
C GLY A 281 17.97 29.51 -2.40
N THR A 282 17.07 28.73 -1.81
CA THR A 282 17.11 28.28 -0.42
C THR A 282 17.10 26.75 -0.36
N ALA A 283 17.46 26.18 0.79
CA ALA A 283 17.29 24.73 1.02
C ALA A 283 15.81 24.32 0.87
N PHE A 284 14.91 25.23 1.26
CA PHE A 284 13.48 25.07 1.05
C PHE A 284 13.12 24.95 -0.45
N ASP A 285 13.69 25.77 -1.34
CA ASP A 285 13.38 25.72 -2.78
C ASP A 285 13.70 24.37 -3.40
N VAL A 286 14.79 23.72 -2.98
CA VAL A 286 15.14 22.37 -3.42
C VAL A 286 14.15 21.36 -2.87
N ALA A 287 13.90 21.40 -1.58
CA ALA A 287 12.99 20.49 -0.88
C ALA A 287 11.56 20.57 -1.46
N ASP A 288 11.06 21.78 -1.64
CA ASP A 288 9.73 22.07 -2.17
C ASP A 288 9.61 21.68 -3.65
N GLY A 289 10.62 21.98 -4.45
CA GLY A 289 10.66 21.63 -5.86
C GLY A 289 10.67 20.12 -6.11
N LEU A 290 11.42 19.34 -5.32
CA LEU A 290 11.39 17.87 -5.38
C LEU A 290 10.01 17.32 -4.99
N ALA A 291 9.41 17.82 -3.90
CA ALA A 291 8.11 17.39 -3.42
C ALA A 291 6.99 17.76 -4.41
N LEU A 292 7.03 18.97 -4.99
CA LEU A 292 6.08 19.42 -6.01
C LEU A 292 6.16 18.55 -7.28
N GLY A 293 7.36 18.36 -7.80
CA GLY A 293 7.57 17.57 -9.02
C GLY A 293 7.16 16.12 -8.85
N SER A 294 7.40 15.52 -7.69
CA SER A 294 7.01 14.13 -7.38
C SER A 294 5.53 13.96 -7.01
N ALA A 295 4.74 15.04 -7.04
CA ALA A 295 3.36 15.07 -6.57
C ALA A 295 3.22 14.48 -5.15
N THR A 296 4.18 14.79 -4.27
CA THR A 296 4.16 14.36 -2.87
C THR A 296 3.53 15.45 -2.02
N GLN A 297 2.20 15.39 -1.92
CA GLN A 297 1.43 16.39 -1.20
C GLN A 297 0.24 15.74 -0.50
N ARG A 298 -0.27 16.42 0.53
CA ARG A 298 -1.52 16.07 1.21
C ARG A 298 -2.73 16.47 0.36
N ALA A 299 -3.90 16.05 0.78
CA ALA A 299 -5.15 16.40 0.11
C ALA A 299 -5.43 17.92 0.06
N ASP A 300 -4.90 18.69 1.02
CA ASP A 300 -4.97 20.15 1.06
C ASP A 300 -3.93 20.87 0.18
N GLY A 301 -3.06 20.10 -0.48
CA GLY A 301 -1.99 20.61 -1.34
C GLY A 301 -0.69 20.93 -0.59
N SER A 302 -0.65 20.87 0.75
CA SER A 302 0.58 21.05 1.51
C SER A 302 1.54 19.88 1.30
N ARG A 303 2.84 20.16 1.30
CA ARG A 303 3.89 19.16 1.02
C ARG A 303 4.47 18.57 2.29
N PHE A 304 5.11 17.41 2.18
CA PHE A 304 5.84 16.75 3.27
C PHE A 304 7.27 17.32 3.34
N VAL A 305 7.36 18.62 3.61
CA VAL A 305 8.61 19.41 3.69
C VAL A 305 8.64 20.08 5.07
N TYR A 306 9.71 19.85 5.82
CA TYR A 306 9.81 20.29 7.20
C TYR A 306 11.15 21.02 7.41
N GLN A 307 11.06 22.24 7.94
CA GLN A 307 12.24 22.89 8.50
C GLN A 307 12.61 22.16 9.80
N THR A 308 13.85 21.73 9.91
CA THR A 308 14.33 20.91 11.02
C THR A 308 15.57 21.50 11.67
N SER A 309 16.11 20.80 12.64
CA SER A 309 17.39 21.09 13.27
C SER A 309 18.03 19.77 13.74
N TYR A 310 19.31 19.77 14.10
CA TYR A 310 19.97 18.56 14.59
C TYR A 310 19.29 17.94 15.83
N THR A 311 18.57 18.71 16.64
CA THR A 311 17.80 18.20 17.80
C THR A 311 16.41 17.72 17.43
N ALA A 312 15.83 18.18 16.30
CA ALA A 312 14.47 17.88 15.87
C ALA A 312 14.39 16.80 14.80
N VAL A 313 15.48 16.55 14.06
CA VAL A 313 15.49 15.71 12.83
C VAL A 313 14.86 14.32 13.00
N LEU A 314 15.07 13.64 14.12
CA LEU A 314 14.44 12.36 14.43
C LEU A 314 12.93 12.46 14.63
N ASN A 315 12.48 13.50 15.34
CA ASN A 315 11.07 13.74 15.58
C ASN A 315 10.36 14.14 14.28
N ASP A 316 11.00 14.97 13.46
CA ASP A 316 10.44 15.44 12.20
C ASP A 316 10.42 14.32 11.15
N LEU A 317 11.45 13.45 11.11
CA LEU A 317 11.45 12.23 10.32
C LEU A 317 10.27 11.33 10.71
N LYS A 318 10.09 11.07 12.01
CA LYS A 318 8.98 10.26 12.52
C LYS A 318 7.63 10.90 12.19
N THR A 319 7.45 12.17 12.47
CA THR A 319 6.21 12.91 12.21
C THR A 319 5.88 12.92 10.71
N GLY A 320 6.87 13.21 9.86
CA GLY A 320 6.72 13.20 8.42
C GLY A 320 6.28 11.83 7.89
N ALA A 321 6.93 10.76 8.35
CA ALA A 321 6.57 9.39 7.99
C ALA A 321 5.15 9.01 8.45
N GLN A 322 4.79 9.32 9.70
CA GLN A 322 3.44 9.09 10.23
C GLN A 322 2.36 9.81 9.42
N GLN A 323 2.65 11.06 9.04
CA GLN A 323 1.73 11.82 8.20
C GLN A 323 1.65 11.26 6.77
N MET A 324 2.74 10.73 6.20
CA MET A 324 2.69 10.05 4.92
C MET A 324 1.80 8.79 4.99
N PHE A 325 1.90 8.02 6.06
CA PHE A 325 1.05 6.83 6.25
C PHE A 325 -0.44 7.12 6.40
N SER A 326 -0.81 8.33 6.80
CA SER A 326 -2.22 8.71 7.06
C SER A 326 -2.79 9.76 6.12
N GLN A 327 -1.95 10.59 5.49
CA GLN A 327 -2.39 11.79 4.75
C GLN A 327 -1.91 11.83 3.30
N LEU A 328 -1.06 10.87 2.86
CA LEU A 328 -0.67 10.78 1.46
C LEU A 328 -1.83 10.17 0.66
N PRO A 329 -2.40 10.89 -0.32
CA PRO A 329 -3.45 10.34 -1.16
C PRO A 329 -2.91 9.20 -2.04
N LEU A 330 -3.62 8.07 -2.05
CA LEU A 330 -3.29 6.89 -2.83
C LEU A 330 -4.25 6.74 -4.01
N THR A 331 -3.75 6.30 -5.15
CA THR A 331 -4.58 5.83 -6.25
C THR A 331 -4.70 4.32 -6.14
N VAL A 332 -5.92 3.82 -5.97
CA VAL A 332 -6.16 2.40 -5.68
C VAL A 332 -7.12 1.77 -6.68
N SER A 333 -6.81 0.53 -7.07
CA SER A 333 -7.62 -0.29 -7.97
C SER A 333 -7.73 -1.71 -7.41
N PRO A 334 -8.85 -2.41 -7.65
CA PRO A 334 -9.00 -3.81 -7.30
C PRO A 334 -8.21 -4.68 -8.30
N LEU A 335 -7.62 -5.75 -7.82
CA LEU A 335 -6.95 -6.75 -8.64
C LEU A 335 -7.40 -8.14 -8.19
N LEU A 336 -8.13 -8.82 -9.06
CA LEU A 336 -8.51 -10.21 -8.82
C LEU A 336 -7.31 -11.14 -9.02
N ARG A 337 -7.12 -12.04 -8.05
CA ARG A 337 -6.12 -13.12 -8.11
C ARG A 337 -6.80 -14.45 -7.92
N GLU A 338 -6.67 -15.32 -8.91
CA GLU A 338 -7.12 -16.71 -8.83
C GLU A 338 -6.33 -17.48 -7.76
N GLU A 339 -7.01 -18.35 -7.02
CA GLU A 339 -6.40 -19.36 -6.17
C GLU A 339 -6.33 -20.69 -6.91
N SER A 340 -5.33 -21.48 -6.60
CA SER A 340 -5.14 -22.80 -7.26
C SER A 340 -5.71 -23.94 -6.41
N GLY A 341 -6.15 -25.01 -7.09
CA GLY A 341 -6.54 -26.28 -6.44
C GLY A 341 -8.02 -26.37 -6.07
N ASP A 342 -8.87 -25.61 -6.74
CA ASP A 342 -10.33 -25.60 -6.57
C ASP A 342 -11.10 -26.07 -7.80
N ALA A 343 -12.41 -25.75 -7.88
CA ALA A 343 -13.31 -26.26 -8.91
C ALA A 343 -13.18 -25.58 -10.29
N GLY A 344 -12.44 -24.47 -10.40
CA GLY A 344 -12.31 -23.73 -11.66
C GLY A 344 -11.69 -22.34 -11.51
N ALA A 345 -11.84 -21.49 -12.54
CA ALA A 345 -11.40 -20.10 -12.51
C ALA A 345 -12.55 -19.18 -12.10
N PHE A 346 -12.27 -18.20 -11.26
CA PHE A 346 -13.23 -17.23 -10.72
C PHE A 346 -13.57 -16.13 -11.75
N GLY A 347 -12.54 -15.58 -12.42
CA GLY A 347 -12.67 -14.44 -13.33
C GLY A 347 -13.75 -14.56 -14.39
N PRO A 348 -13.92 -15.72 -15.08
CA PRO A 348 -14.94 -15.88 -16.12
C PRO A 348 -16.39 -15.69 -15.66
N PHE A 349 -16.65 -15.74 -14.35
CA PHE A 349 -18.00 -15.53 -13.81
C PHE A 349 -18.31 -14.07 -13.49
N ILE A 350 -17.30 -13.20 -13.45
CA ILE A 350 -17.49 -11.77 -13.22
C ILE A 350 -17.90 -11.12 -14.53
N THR A 351 -19.02 -10.40 -14.51
CA THR A 351 -19.47 -9.62 -15.65
C THR A 351 -19.14 -8.14 -15.50
N ARG A 352 -18.96 -7.67 -14.26
CA ARG A 352 -18.72 -6.27 -13.97
C ARG A 352 -18.08 -6.08 -12.59
N LEU A 353 -17.13 -5.15 -12.48
CA LEU A 353 -16.53 -4.72 -11.22
C LEU A 353 -16.42 -3.19 -11.21
N VAL A 354 -17.21 -2.52 -10.38
CA VAL A 354 -17.31 -1.06 -10.37
C VAL A 354 -17.16 -0.49 -8.96
N ALA A 355 -16.65 0.73 -8.88
CA ALA A 355 -16.67 1.51 -7.66
C ALA A 355 -18.12 1.77 -7.20
N ASP A 356 -18.42 1.54 -5.93
CA ASP A 356 -19.76 1.68 -5.37
C ASP A 356 -19.73 2.43 -4.03
N SER A 357 -20.56 3.46 -3.90
CA SER A 357 -20.71 4.23 -2.68
C SER A 357 -22.07 3.98 -1.99
N THR A 358 -22.85 2.99 -2.44
CA THR A 358 -24.20 2.73 -1.90
C THR A 358 -24.18 2.00 -0.57
N LEU A 359 -23.09 1.31 -0.23
CA LEU A 359 -22.93 0.67 1.07
C LEU A 359 -22.63 1.75 2.14
N ALA A 360 -23.26 1.64 3.30
CA ALA A 360 -23.11 2.61 4.38
C ALA A 360 -21.65 2.81 4.80
N GLY A 361 -21.23 4.07 4.87
CA GLY A 361 -19.88 4.47 5.27
C GLY A 361 -18.83 4.38 4.17
N CYS A 362 -19.16 3.97 2.94
CA CYS A 362 -18.24 4.02 1.83
C CYS A 362 -18.02 5.45 1.35
N SER A 363 -16.78 5.75 0.94
CA SER A 363 -16.42 7.03 0.31
C SER A 363 -17.13 7.18 -1.03
N SER A 364 -17.36 8.43 -1.45
CA SER A 364 -18.01 8.74 -2.73
C SER A 364 -17.22 8.15 -3.90
N ALA A 365 -17.92 7.50 -4.83
CA ALA A 365 -17.37 6.96 -6.08
C ALA A 365 -17.41 7.97 -7.25
N THR A 366 -17.82 9.22 -7.02
CA THR A 366 -18.04 10.22 -8.11
C THR A 366 -16.78 10.55 -8.92
N ASN A 367 -15.60 10.32 -8.36
CA ASN A 367 -14.31 10.56 -9.02
C ASN A 367 -13.62 9.26 -9.44
N ALA A 368 -14.30 8.12 -9.36
CA ALA A 368 -13.72 6.87 -9.84
C ALA A 368 -13.46 6.94 -11.34
N ALA A 369 -12.36 6.35 -11.77
CA ALA A 369 -11.90 6.30 -13.15
C ALA A 369 -11.91 4.87 -13.66
N ASP A 370 -12.13 4.72 -14.95
CA ASP A 370 -11.94 3.46 -15.67
C ASP A 370 -10.44 3.28 -15.92
N GLY A 371 -9.81 2.39 -15.18
CA GLY A 371 -8.36 2.20 -15.16
C GLY A 371 -7.85 1.21 -16.19
N ASP A 372 -8.70 0.29 -16.66
CA ASP A 372 -8.34 -0.74 -17.63
C ASP A 372 -9.04 -0.57 -18.99
N ASN A 373 -9.90 0.44 -19.14
CA ASN A 373 -10.66 0.81 -20.34
C ASN A 373 -11.71 -0.22 -20.75
N ASP A 374 -12.34 -0.88 -19.81
CA ASP A 374 -13.45 -1.81 -20.05
C ASP A 374 -14.83 -1.13 -20.03
N GLY A 375 -14.89 0.14 -19.66
CA GLY A 375 -16.09 0.98 -19.57
C GLY A 375 -16.66 1.11 -18.15
N ASP A 376 -16.05 0.46 -17.18
CA ASP A 376 -16.46 0.46 -15.78
C ASP A 376 -15.47 1.25 -14.89
N PRO A 377 -15.92 2.25 -14.13
CA PRO A 377 -15.04 3.00 -13.26
C PRO A 377 -14.78 2.22 -11.97
N GLU A 378 -13.59 1.62 -11.82
CA GLU A 378 -13.19 0.82 -10.67
C GLU A 378 -12.01 1.41 -9.88
N THR A 379 -11.31 2.39 -10.45
CA THR A 379 -10.12 3.01 -9.83
C THR A 379 -10.49 4.25 -9.04
N TYR A 380 -10.13 4.28 -7.76
CA TYR A 380 -10.30 5.46 -6.89
C TYR A 380 -9.00 6.27 -6.84
N PRO A 381 -8.98 7.51 -7.39
CA PRO A 381 -7.85 8.42 -7.22
C PRO A 381 -7.93 9.15 -5.88
N GLY A 382 -6.78 9.40 -5.25
CA GLY A 382 -6.67 10.30 -4.11
C GLY A 382 -7.30 9.83 -2.80
N VAL A 383 -7.39 8.52 -2.58
CA VAL A 383 -7.93 7.93 -1.34
C VAL A 383 -6.93 8.09 -0.20
N LEU A 384 -7.39 8.56 0.95
CA LEU A 384 -6.57 8.58 2.16
C LEU A 384 -6.54 7.20 2.82
N PRO A 385 -5.37 6.76 3.33
CA PRO A 385 -5.27 5.52 4.10
C PRO A 385 -6.29 5.49 5.26
N GLY A 386 -6.89 4.32 5.48
CA GLY A 386 -7.95 4.11 6.47
C GLY A 386 -9.37 4.46 6.02
N SER A 387 -9.53 5.10 4.86
CA SER A 387 -10.86 5.39 4.30
C SER A 387 -11.54 4.10 3.84
N LYS A 388 -12.81 3.92 4.18
CA LYS A 388 -13.61 2.81 3.66
C LYS A 388 -14.02 3.11 2.22
N ILE A 389 -13.59 2.31 1.26
CA ILE A 389 -13.96 2.37 -0.15
C ILE A 389 -14.58 1.04 -0.55
N CYS A 390 -15.48 1.04 -1.53
CA CYS A 390 -16.29 -0.13 -1.83
C CYS A 390 -16.40 -0.37 -3.33
N TRP A 391 -16.48 -1.64 -3.67
CA TRP A 391 -16.76 -2.09 -5.03
C TRP A 391 -18.00 -2.95 -5.05
N ARG A 392 -18.68 -2.94 -6.20
CA ARG A 392 -19.75 -3.84 -6.53
C ARG A 392 -19.29 -4.77 -7.66
N MET A 393 -19.36 -6.07 -7.40
CA MET A 393 -19.05 -7.14 -8.35
C MET A 393 -20.34 -7.79 -8.79
N GLU A 394 -20.58 -7.88 -10.10
CA GLU A 394 -21.73 -8.50 -10.70
C GLU A 394 -21.34 -9.81 -11.39
N PHE A 395 -22.23 -10.80 -11.38
CA PHE A 395 -21.93 -12.15 -11.85
C PHE A 395 -22.81 -12.56 -13.01
N GLY A 396 -22.22 -13.36 -13.90
CA GLY A 396 -22.92 -14.07 -14.96
C GLY A 396 -23.51 -15.39 -14.48
N THR A 397 -24.12 -16.12 -15.38
CA THR A 397 -24.69 -17.45 -15.11
C THR A 397 -23.60 -18.52 -15.17
N ASN A 398 -23.60 -19.47 -14.23
CA ASN A 398 -22.74 -20.64 -14.29
C ASN A 398 -23.30 -21.67 -15.30
N ALA A 399 -22.72 -21.73 -16.49
CA ALA A 399 -23.03 -22.75 -17.51
C ALA A 399 -21.96 -23.86 -17.58
N THR A 400 -20.87 -23.76 -16.79
CA THR A 400 -19.69 -24.60 -16.98
C THR A 400 -19.42 -25.57 -15.84
N ILE A 401 -19.69 -25.18 -14.60
CA ILE A 401 -19.44 -26.04 -13.43
C ILE A 401 -20.77 -26.69 -13.03
N SER A 402 -20.90 -27.97 -13.30
CA SER A 402 -22.08 -28.77 -12.90
C SER A 402 -22.07 -29.00 -11.37
N PRO A 403 -23.25 -29.06 -10.72
CA PRO A 403 -23.34 -29.39 -9.30
C PRO A 403 -22.85 -30.84 -9.05
N GLY A 404 -22.60 -31.15 -7.80
CA GLY A 404 -22.27 -32.48 -7.28
C GLY A 404 -23.18 -32.83 -6.12
N THR A 405 -22.90 -33.91 -5.42
CA THR A 405 -23.57 -34.27 -4.17
C THR A 405 -23.03 -33.48 -2.95
N ALA A 406 -22.01 -32.68 -3.15
CA ALA A 406 -21.47 -31.73 -2.18
C ALA A 406 -21.22 -30.38 -2.87
N ALA A 407 -21.26 -29.30 -2.09
CA ALA A 407 -20.94 -27.97 -2.57
C ALA A 407 -19.53 -27.93 -3.18
N LYS A 408 -19.37 -27.18 -4.28
CA LYS A 408 -18.08 -26.92 -4.91
C LYS A 408 -17.73 -25.45 -4.76
N PHE A 409 -16.46 -25.16 -4.53
CA PHE A 409 -15.98 -23.80 -4.34
C PHE A 409 -14.95 -23.40 -5.40
N VAL A 410 -15.08 -22.18 -5.89
CA VAL A 410 -14.07 -21.50 -6.69
C VAL A 410 -13.58 -20.30 -5.86
N ARG A 411 -12.28 -20.19 -5.69
CA ARG A 411 -11.65 -19.23 -4.78
C ARG A 411 -10.87 -18.18 -5.53
N ALA A 412 -10.98 -16.94 -5.07
CA ALA A 412 -10.13 -15.86 -5.53
C ALA A 412 -9.82 -14.90 -4.38
N ARG A 413 -8.77 -14.13 -4.54
CA ARG A 413 -8.50 -12.96 -3.69
C ARG A 413 -8.72 -11.69 -4.48
N LEU A 414 -9.40 -10.73 -3.88
CA LEU A 414 -9.44 -9.36 -4.35
C LEU A 414 -8.40 -8.55 -3.59
N ASP A 415 -7.25 -8.33 -4.22
CA ASP A 415 -6.21 -7.44 -3.71
C ASP A 415 -6.58 -5.99 -4.03
N LEU A 416 -6.51 -5.10 -3.04
CA LEU A 416 -6.51 -3.67 -3.29
C LEU A 416 -5.09 -3.21 -3.59
N ARG A 417 -4.87 -2.71 -4.80
CA ARG A 417 -3.55 -2.27 -5.26
C ARG A 417 -3.46 -0.76 -5.26
N SER A 418 -2.47 -0.22 -4.58
CA SER A 418 -2.07 1.18 -4.72
C SER A 418 -0.98 1.32 -5.78
N ARG A 419 -1.08 2.36 -6.59
CA ARG A 419 -0.01 2.76 -7.51
C ARG A 419 1.26 3.13 -6.74
N GLU A 420 1.12 3.76 -5.58
CA GLU A 420 2.19 4.31 -4.75
C GLU A 420 2.82 3.29 -3.80
N ALA A 421 2.01 2.38 -3.23
CA ALA A 421 2.38 1.58 -2.06
C ALA A 421 2.20 0.05 -2.22
N GLY A 422 1.92 -0.43 -3.43
CA GLY A 422 1.73 -1.86 -3.68
C GLY A 422 0.37 -2.38 -3.20
N THR A 423 0.29 -3.59 -2.64
CA THR A 423 -0.95 -4.11 -2.06
C THR A 423 -1.21 -3.44 -0.71
N VAL A 424 -2.42 -2.93 -0.52
CA VAL A 424 -2.80 -2.12 0.65
C VAL A 424 -4.01 -2.65 1.40
N ASP A 425 -4.67 -3.68 0.90
CA ASP A 425 -5.74 -4.45 1.56
C ASP A 425 -6.09 -5.68 0.71
N ARG A 426 -6.88 -6.62 1.23
CA ARG A 426 -7.36 -7.80 0.51
C ARG A 426 -8.64 -8.39 1.09
N ARG A 427 -9.39 -9.13 0.25
CA ARG A 427 -10.54 -9.95 0.67
C ARG A 427 -10.52 -11.30 -0.03
N LEU A 428 -10.98 -12.33 0.67
CA LEU A 428 -11.21 -13.64 0.11
C LEU A 428 -12.62 -13.70 -0.51
N LEU A 429 -12.70 -14.19 -1.73
CA LEU A 429 -13.94 -14.36 -2.48
C LEU A 429 -14.17 -15.83 -2.76
N LEU A 430 -15.42 -16.29 -2.60
CA LEU A 430 -15.85 -17.63 -2.95
C LEU A 430 -17.04 -17.57 -3.91
N ILE A 431 -16.95 -18.30 -5.01
CA ILE A 431 -18.14 -18.76 -5.74
C ILE A 431 -18.48 -20.13 -5.18
N ALA A 432 -19.68 -20.27 -4.64
CA ALA A 432 -20.22 -21.52 -4.17
C ALA A 432 -21.21 -22.07 -5.21
N ILE A 433 -20.96 -23.28 -5.70
CA ILE A 433 -21.90 -24.04 -6.51
C ILE A 433 -22.65 -24.97 -5.56
N PRO A 434 -23.94 -24.71 -5.29
CA PRO A 434 -24.72 -25.54 -4.39
C PRO A 434 -24.75 -27.01 -4.81
N PRO A 435 -24.85 -27.95 -3.88
CA PRO A 435 -25.04 -29.36 -4.21
C PRO A 435 -26.38 -29.59 -4.89
N GLN A 436 -26.56 -30.75 -5.40
CA GLN A 436 -27.87 -31.18 -5.93
C GLN A 436 -28.28 -32.43 -5.21
N VAL A 437 -29.43 -32.39 -4.57
CA VAL A 437 -30.05 -33.56 -3.97
C VAL A 437 -30.46 -34.55 -5.06
N PRO A 438 -30.12 -35.85 -4.97
CA PRO A 438 -30.40 -36.86 -6.02
C PRO A 438 -31.87 -37.13 -6.24
#